data_f0f0e662f1c3c421507a6f9987052d3b
#
_entry.id   f0f0e662f1c3c421507a6f9987052d3b
#
_cell.length_a   1.000
_cell.length_b   1.000
_cell.length_c   1.000
_cell.angle_alpha   90.00
_cell.angle_beta   90.00
_cell.angle_gamma   90.00
#
_symmetry.space_group_name_H-M   'P 1'
#
loop_
_entity.id
_entity.type
_entity.pdbx_description
1 polymer ?
#
loop_
_entity_poly.entity_id
_entity_poly.type
_entity_poly.pdbx_seq_one_letter_code
_entity_poly.pdbx_strand_id
1 'polypeptide(L)'
;MSTETVLLIHSGGFTSRQWRKLAELLTPEFRVVAPDLLGYGPSDPWPEGKPFHFRQDLDFLLSRIDAPVHLVGHSYGGFLALQLALARPELVRSIAAYDPVAFGILDEIEDADARAGLTTVKQTWEPDASGVDETWLAAFIEWWNGPGAWTRLPQETRAAFRSVGWKVFQEVITLAADRTTRATYATIAAPTLILGGANSPLTERRVVEKLGASLPRARAEFLPDAGHMGPITHAPLVNAAIAEHLRANRT
;
A
#
# COMPACT_ATOMS: atom_id res chain seq x y z
N MET A 1 -10.46 -18.65 23.82
CA MET A 1 -10.79 -17.66 22.76
C MET A 1 -9.94 -17.97 21.56
N SER A 2 -10.48 -18.00 20.34
CA SER A 2 -9.67 -18.21 19.14
C SER A 2 -8.77 -16.99 18.92
N THR A 3 -7.51 -17.22 18.57
CA THR A 3 -6.56 -16.15 18.29
C THR A 3 -6.98 -15.43 17.02
N GLU A 4 -7.21 -14.11 17.09
CA GLU A 4 -7.60 -13.31 15.94
C GLU A 4 -6.45 -13.20 14.93
N THR A 5 -6.80 -13.15 13.65
CA THR A 5 -5.80 -13.11 12.57
C THR A 5 -5.55 -11.67 12.11
N VAL A 6 -4.27 -11.34 11.88
CA VAL A 6 -3.84 -10.12 11.22
C VAL A 6 -3.21 -10.49 9.88
N LEU A 7 -3.71 -9.90 8.80
CA LEU A 7 -3.16 -10.01 7.45
C LEU A 7 -2.30 -8.79 7.16
N LEU A 8 -1.00 -9.00 6.94
CA LEU A 8 -0.02 -7.95 6.62
C LEU A 8 0.26 -7.95 5.12
N ILE A 9 -0.03 -6.85 4.44
CA ILE A 9 0.07 -6.71 2.98
C ILE A 9 1.19 -5.71 2.66
N HIS A 10 2.24 -6.19 1.99
CA HIS A 10 3.41 -5.39 1.68
C HIS A 10 3.20 -4.41 0.53
N SER A 11 4.08 -3.43 0.40
CA SER A 11 4.13 -2.45 -0.68
C SER A 11 4.59 -3.08 -2.00
N GLY A 12 4.23 -2.46 -3.13
CA GLY A 12 4.77 -2.81 -4.45
C GLY A 12 6.30 -2.73 -4.46
N GLY A 13 6.95 -3.66 -5.14
CA GLY A 13 8.41 -3.76 -5.20
C GLY A 13 9.07 -4.37 -3.96
N PHE A 14 8.31 -4.74 -2.94
CA PHE A 14 8.79 -5.32 -1.69
C PHE A 14 8.27 -6.76 -1.50
N THR A 15 8.53 -7.31 -0.33
CA THR A 15 8.06 -8.64 0.08
C THR A 15 7.50 -8.58 1.51
N SER A 16 6.92 -9.67 1.98
CA SER A 16 6.46 -9.83 3.36
C SER A 16 7.53 -9.49 4.42
N ARG A 17 8.81 -9.54 4.06
CA ARG A 17 9.95 -9.14 4.91
C ARG A 17 9.84 -7.69 5.40
N GLN A 18 9.14 -6.83 4.67
CA GLN A 18 8.84 -5.46 5.10
C GLN A 18 8.24 -5.44 6.51
N TRP A 19 7.37 -6.39 6.80
CA TRP A 19 6.60 -6.45 8.04
C TRP A 19 7.23 -7.30 9.14
N ARG A 20 8.46 -7.81 8.96
CA ARG A 20 9.08 -8.74 9.90
C ARG A 20 9.04 -8.24 11.36
N LYS A 21 9.42 -6.98 11.61
CA LYS A 21 9.43 -6.40 12.97
C LYS A 21 8.01 -6.23 13.53
N LEU A 22 7.04 -5.89 12.71
CA LEU A 22 5.64 -5.82 13.14
C LEU A 22 5.08 -7.22 13.42
N ALA A 23 5.38 -8.19 12.58
CA ALA A 23 4.99 -9.58 12.79
C ALA A 23 5.53 -10.13 14.12
N GLU A 24 6.81 -9.91 14.41
CA GLU A 24 7.45 -10.27 15.69
C GLU A 24 6.72 -9.62 16.89
N LEU A 25 6.33 -8.34 16.76
CA LEU A 25 5.58 -7.61 17.81
C LEU A 25 4.17 -8.17 18.04
N LEU A 26 3.49 -8.61 16.99
CA LEU A 26 2.07 -9.02 17.04
C LEU A 26 1.90 -10.52 17.36
N THR A 27 2.84 -11.37 17.02
CA THR A 27 2.77 -12.84 17.18
C THR A 27 2.38 -13.32 18.60
N PRO A 28 2.75 -12.65 19.70
CA PRO A 28 2.30 -13.07 21.03
C PRO A 28 0.79 -12.94 21.26
N GLU A 29 0.11 -12.10 20.49
CA GLU A 29 -1.30 -11.75 20.70
C GLU A 29 -2.22 -12.14 19.53
N PHE A 30 -1.67 -12.26 18.32
CA PHE A 30 -2.41 -12.48 17.09
C PHE A 30 -1.80 -13.63 16.26
N ARG A 31 -2.63 -14.29 15.47
CA ARG A 31 -2.15 -15.11 14.36
C ARG A 31 -1.74 -14.18 13.22
N VAL A 32 -0.47 -14.09 12.91
CA VAL A 32 0.03 -13.22 11.83
C VAL A 32 0.15 -14.01 10.52
N VAL A 33 -0.43 -13.46 9.46
CA VAL A 33 -0.34 -13.95 8.08
C VAL A 33 0.25 -12.82 7.23
N ALA A 34 1.40 -13.06 6.62
CA ALA A 34 2.09 -12.08 5.78
C ALA A 34 2.50 -12.76 4.47
N PRO A 35 1.61 -12.86 3.48
CA PRO A 35 1.96 -13.46 2.19
C PRO A 35 2.80 -12.51 1.34
N ASP A 36 3.67 -13.06 0.51
CA ASP A 36 4.19 -12.32 -0.64
C ASP A 36 3.11 -12.30 -1.72
N LEU A 37 2.85 -11.11 -2.29
CA LEU A 37 1.89 -10.94 -3.39
C LEU A 37 2.39 -11.65 -4.65
N LEU A 38 1.50 -11.84 -5.63
CA LEU A 38 1.81 -12.52 -6.88
C LEU A 38 3.03 -11.87 -7.58
N GLY A 39 3.99 -12.69 -7.98
CA GLY A 39 5.22 -12.24 -8.65
C GLY A 39 6.27 -11.65 -7.70
N TYR A 40 6.10 -11.77 -6.38
CA TYR A 40 7.06 -11.35 -5.36
C TYR A 40 7.54 -12.52 -4.50
N GLY A 41 8.65 -12.31 -3.79
CA GLY A 41 9.21 -13.28 -2.84
C GLY A 41 9.76 -14.53 -3.53
N PRO A 42 9.43 -15.73 -3.01
CA PRO A 42 9.89 -16.99 -3.57
C PRO A 42 9.11 -17.42 -4.81
N SER A 43 8.04 -16.72 -5.18
CA SER A 43 7.28 -16.98 -6.41
C SER A 43 8.08 -16.55 -7.64
N ASP A 44 7.81 -17.19 -8.78
CA ASP A 44 8.36 -16.71 -10.04
C ASP A 44 7.93 -15.25 -10.29
N PRO A 45 8.83 -14.39 -10.81
CA PRO A 45 8.47 -13.04 -11.20
C PRO A 45 7.26 -13.03 -12.13
N TRP A 46 6.42 -11.99 -12.02
CA TRP A 46 5.30 -11.84 -12.96
C TRP A 46 5.84 -11.73 -14.38
N PRO A 47 5.38 -12.56 -15.33
CA PRO A 47 5.97 -12.62 -16.66
C PRO A 47 5.90 -11.27 -17.36
N GLU A 48 7.04 -10.82 -17.91
CA GLU A 48 7.12 -9.62 -18.73
C GLU A 48 6.14 -9.70 -19.92
N GLY A 49 5.50 -8.59 -20.26
CA GLY A 49 4.46 -8.54 -21.31
C GLY A 49 3.09 -9.10 -20.87
N LYS A 50 3.00 -9.83 -19.76
CA LYS A 50 1.71 -10.32 -19.27
C LYS A 50 0.95 -9.21 -18.54
N PRO A 51 -0.28 -8.85 -18.96
CA PRO A 51 -1.10 -7.88 -18.26
C PRO A 51 -1.39 -8.32 -16.82
N PHE A 52 -1.47 -7.33 -15.93
CA PHE A 52 -1.83 -7.54 -14.54
C PHE A 52 -2.89 -6.52 -14.11
N HIS A 53 -3.79 -6.93 -13.24
CA HIS A 53 -4.75 -6.06 -12.59
C HIS A 53 -4.79 -6.36 -11.08
N PHE A 54 -4.93 -5.34 -10.23
CA PHE A 54 -4.91 -5.50 -8.76
C PHE A 54 -5.91 -6.54 -8.24
N ARG A 55 -6.99 -6.80 -8.97
CA ARG A 55 -7.98 -7.83 -8.60
C ARG A 55 -7.36 -9.23 -8.49
N GLN A 56 -6.28 -9.51 -9.21
CA GLN A 56 -5.59 -10.79 -9.13
C GLN A 56 -4.90 -10.96 -7.76
N ASP A 57 -4.25 -9.90 -7.25
CA ASP A 57 -3.73 -9.89 -5.89
C ASP A 57 -4.86 -9.88 -4.83
N LEU A 58 -5.96 -9.19 -5.10
CA LEU A 58 -7.14 -9.20 -4.22
C LEU A 58 -7.73 -10.61 -4.08
N ASP A 59 -7.94 -11.31 -5.19
CA ASP A 59 -8.45 -12.70 -5.20
C ASP A 59 -7.45 -13.64 -4.50
N PHE A 60 -6.16 -13.45 -4.73
CA PHE A 60 -5.11 -14.19 -4.02
C PHE A 60 -5.18 -13.97 -2.51
N LEU A 61 -5.32 -12.74 -2.04
CA LEU A 61 -5.45 -12.42 -0.60
C LEU A 61 -6.74 -12.99 -0.02
N LEU A 62 -7.86 -12.89 -0.73
CA LEU A 62 -9.14 -13.47 -0.33
C LEU A 62 -9.07 -14.98 -0.16
N SER A 63 -8.28 -15.66 -0.98
CA SER A 63 -8.06 -17.11 -0.86
C SER A 63 -7.28 -17.53 0.42
N ARG A 64 -6.70 -16.58 1.14
CA ARG A 64 -5.89 -16.80 2.36
C ARG A 64 -6.65 -16.56 3.64
N ILE A 65 -7.88 -16.08 3.57
CA ILE A 65 -8.71 -15.75 4.72
C ILE A 65 -10.03 -16.49 4.63
N ASP A 66 -10.38 -17.18 5.71
CA ASP A 66 -11.61 -17.98 5.87
C ASP A 66 -12.51 -17.43 7.00
N ALA A 67 -12.05 -16.44 7.72
CA ALA A 67 -12.72 -15.79 8.85
C ALA A 67 -12.36 -14.31 8.90
N PRO A 68 -13.12 -13.47 9.66
CA PRO A 68 -12.82 -12.06 9.78
C PRO A 68 -11.42 -11.77 10.35
N VAL A 69 -10.66 -10.90 9.67
CA VAL A 69 -9.27 -10.55 9.98
C VAL A 69 -9.10 -9.05 10.20
N HIS A 70 -8.03 -8.67 10.88
CA HIS A 70 -7.49 -7.32 10.83
C HIS A 70 -6.58 -7.17 9.62
N LEU A 71 -6.71 -6.06 8.90
CA LEU A 71 -5.91 -5.77 7.70
C LEU A 71 -4.85 -4.71 8.03
N VAL A 72 -3.62 -4.96 7.65
CA VAL A 72 -2.53 -3.98 7.70
C VAL A 72 -1.90 -3.90 6.32
N GLY A 73 -1.76 -2.69 5.77
CA GLY A 73 -1.16 -2.52 4.45
C GLY A 73 -0.34 -1.25 4.32
N HIS A 74 0.67 -1.28 3.45
CA HIS A 74 1.48 -0.14 3.09
C HIS A 74 1.39 0.12 1.59
N SER A 75 1.19 1.39 1.18
CA SER A 75 1.21 1.77 -0.23
C SER A 75 0.21 0.93 -1.04
N TYR A 76 0.67 0.17 -2.03
CA TYR A 76 -0.15 -0.77 -2.79
C TYR A 76 -0.88 -1.77 -1.88
N GLY A 77 -0.20 -2.30 -0.84
CA GLY A 77 -0.84 -3.16 0.15
C GLY A 77 -1.92 -2.44 0.97
N GLY A 78 -1.76 -1.15 1.23
CA GLY A 78 -2.78 -0.30 1.86
C GLY A 78 -4.01 -0.12 0.97
N PHE A 79 -3.80 0.12 -0.32
CA PHE A 79 -4.87 0.14 -1.32
C PHE A 79 -5.61 -1.20 -1.37
N LEU A 80 -4.89 -2.33 -1.43
CA LEU A 80 -5.50 -3.67 -1.43
C LEU A 80 -6.32 -3.94 -0.17
N ALA A 81 -5.86 -3.48 1.00
CA ALA A 81 -6.63 -3.60 2.25
C ALA A 81 -7.97 -2.88 2.17
N LEU A 82 -8.01 -1.67 1.61
CA LEU A 82 -9.25 -0.93 1.38
C LEU A 82 -10.14 -1.61 0.33
N GLN A 83 -9.58 -2.12 -0.77
CA GLN A 83 -10.33 -2.84 -1.80
C GLN A 83 -10.92 -4.16 -1.25
N LEU A 84 -10.20 -4.85 -0.36
CA LEU A 84 -10.69 -6.05 0.31
C LEU A 84 -11.90 -5.71 1.20
N ALA A 85 -11.82 -4.61 1.96
CA ALA A 85 -12.92 -4.15 2.80
C ALA A 85 -14.17 -3.75 1.99
N LEU A 86 -13.98 -3.22 0.77
CA LEU A 86 -15.11 -2.94 -0.14
C LEU A 86 -15.71 -4.22 -0.72
N ALA A 87 -14.88 -5.20 -1.07
CA ALA A 87 -15.32 -6.44 -1.71
C ALA A 87 -15.97 -7.41 -0.70
N ARG A 88 -15.45 -7.50 0.52
CA ARG A 88 -15.87 -8.48 1.53
C ARG A 88 -15.86 -7.84 2.94
N PRO A 89 -16.76 -6.87 3.21
CA PRO A 89 -16.78 -6.14 4.48
C PRO A 89 -16.97 -7.05 5.69
N GLU A 90 -17.67 -8.17 5.53
CA GLU A 90 -17.91 -9.15 6.60
C GLU A 90 -16.63 -9.91 7.02
N LEU A 91 -15.58 -9.88 6.21
CA LEU A 91 -14.28 -10.47 6.53
C LEU A 91 -13.29 -9.48 7.16
N VAL A 92 -13.74 -8.27 7.51
CA VAL A 92 -12.83 -7.22 8.01
C VAL A 92 -13.22 -6.76 9.42
N ARG A 93 -12.31 -6.96 10.39
CA ARG A 93 -12.45 -6.49 11.77
C ARG A 93 -11.99 -5.03 11.92
N SER A 94 -10.81 -4.72 11.43
CA SER A 94 -10.26 -3.37 11.37
C SER A 94 -9.21 -3.24 10.28
N ILE A 95 -8.85 -2.00 9.94
CA ILE A 95 -7.86 -1.68 8.90
C ILE A 95 -6.84 -0.72 9.50
N ALA A 96 -5.55 -0.96 9.24
CA ALA A 96 -4.48 0.01 9.41
C ALA A 96 -3.71 0.13 8.09
N ALA A 97 -3.80 1.29 7.44
CA ALA A 97 -3.17 1.54 6.16
C ALA A 97 -2.19 2.70 6.26
N TYR A 98 -0.94 2.48 5.83
CA TYR A 98 0.08 3.51 5.75
C TYR A 98 0.24 3.96 4.30
N ASP A 99 0.05 5.26 4.03
CA ASP A 99 0.14 5.88 2.70
C ASP A 99 -0.53 5.01 1.60
N PRO A 100 -1.83 4.68 1.75
CA PRO A 100 -2.52 3.82 0.77
C PRO A 100 -2.75 4.57 -0.52
N VAL A 101 -2.20 4.09 -1.61
CA VAL A 101 -2.21 4.73 -2.95
C VAL A 101 -3.58 4.70 -3.64
N ALA A 102 -4.60 5.13 -2.92
CA ALA A 102 -6.01 5.14 -3.32
C ALA A 102 -6.35 6.38 -4.19
N PHE A 103 -5.62 6.58 -5.28
CA PHE A 103 -5.67 7.81 -6.09
C PHE A 103 -7.04 8.12 -6.71
N GLY A 104 -7.90 7.12 -6.87
CA GLY A 104 -9.27 7.31 -7.36
C GLY A 104 -10.15 8.22 -6.47
N ILE A 105 -9.75 8.44 -5.20
CA ILE A 105 -10.46 9.33 -4.28
C ILE A 105 -10.25 10.83 -4.59
N LEU A 106 -9.18 11.16 -5.31
CA LEU A 106 -8.82 12.54 -5.63
C LEU A 106 -9.75 13.12 -6.69
N ASP A 107 -10.39 14.22 -6.37
CA ASP A 107 -11.21 14.99 -7.30
C ASP A 107 -10.35 15.69 -8.36
N GLU A 108 -10.88 15.85 -9.59
CA GLU A 108 -10.14 16.45 -10.69
C GLU A 108 -9.93 17.97 -10.52
N ILE A 109 -10.86 18.64 -9.84
CA ILE A 109 -10.85 20.09 -9.66
C ILE A 109 -10.32 20.47 -8.28
N GLU A 110 -10.90 19.88 -7.22
CA GLU A 110 -10.52 20.20 -5.83
C GLU A 110 -9.08 19.81 -5.50
N ASP A 111 -8.58 18.72 -6.10
CA ASP A 111 -7.26 18.16 -5.84
C ASP A 111 -6.29 18.31 -7.02
N ALA A 112 -6.51 19.31 -7.88
CA ALA A 112 -5.71 19.51 -9.09
C ALA A 112 -4.20 19.65 -8.79
N ASP A 113 -3.84 20.29 -7.68
CA ASP A 113 -2.47 20.42 -7.18
C ASP A 113 -1.84 19.06 -6.81
N ALA A 114 -2.59 18.25 -6.07
CA ALA A 114 -2.15 16.92 -5.68
C ALA A 114 -2.09 15.96 -6.88
N ARG A 115 -3.03 16.05 -7.81
CA ARG A 115 -3.07 15.25 -9.05
C ARG A 115 -1.95 15.61 -10.03
N ALA A 116 -1.43 16.84 -9.98
CA ALA A 116 -0.28 17.25 -10.82
C ALA A 116 0.94 16.33 -10.61
N GLY A 117 1.18 15.87 -9.39
CA GLY A 117 2.23 14.89 -9.09
C GLY A 117 2.07 13.58 -9.87
N LEU A 118 0.84 13.06 -9.98
CA LEU A 118 0.55 11.85 -10.78
C LEU A 118 0.78 12.08 -12.27
N THR A 119 0.53 13.27 -12.78
CA THR A 119 0.76 13.61 -14.18
C THR A 119 2.24 13.56 -14.51
N THR A 120 3.10 14.06 -13.62
CA THR A 120 4.56 13.99 -13.79
C THR A 120 5.05 12.54 -13.90
N VAL A 121 4.57 11.65 -13.05
CA VAL A 121 4.89 10.22 -13.13
C VAL A 121 4.36 9.60 -14.43
N LYS A 122 3.14 9.96 -14.83
CA LYS A 122 2.55 9.46 -16.08
C LYS A 122 3.31 9.90 -17.33
N GLN A 123 3.89 11.10 -17.34
CA GLN A 123 4.65 11.61 -18.50
C GLN A 123 5.94 10.81 -18.76
N THR A 124 6.46 10.11 -17.76
CA THR A 124 7.61 9.20 -17.93
C THR A 124 7.17 7.80 -18.39
N TRP A 125 5.85 7.58 -18.56
CA TRP A 125 5.29 6.29 -18.98
C TRP A 125 4.93 6.36 -20.46
N GLU A 126 5.86 5.96 -21.29
CA GLU A 126 5.52 5.60 -22.65
C GLU A 126 4.60 4.36 -22.62
N PRO A 127 3.58 4.30 -23.47
CA PRO A 127 2.65 3.14 -23.51
C PRO A 127 3.36 1.79 -23.73
N ASP A 128 4.52 1.83 -24.37
CA ASP A 128 5.33 0.66 -24.68
C ASP A 128 6.44 0.39 -23.64
N ALA A 129 6.56 1.23 -22.61
CA ALA A 129 7.56 0.99 -21.57
C ALA A 129 7.24 -0.30 -20.81
N SER A 130 8.23 -1.19 -20.71
CA SER A 130 8.09 -2.49 -20.05
C SER A 130 8.05 -2.42 -18.52
N GLY A 131 8.36 -1.25 -17.94
CA GLY A 131 8.54 -1.09 -16.50
C GLY A 131 9.86 -1.62 -15.96
N VAL A 132 10.64 -2.30 -16.78
CA VAL A 132 11.99 -2.78 -16.44
C VAL A 132 13.09 -1.80 -16.89
N ASP A 133 12.74 -0.77 -17.64
CA ASP A 133 13.64 0.32 -17.99
C ASP A 133 14.13 1.03 -16.72
N GLU A 134 15.45 1.18 -16.63
CA GLU A 134 16.10 1.83 -15.48
C GLU A 134 15.66 3.29 -15.32
N THR A 135 15.33 3.97 -16.40
CA THR A 135 14.83 5.35 -16.39
C THR A 135 13.48 5.43 -15.68
N TRP A 136 12.56 4.52 -15.99
CA TRP A 136 11.28 4.43 -15.35
C TRP A 136 11.39 4.07 -13.86
N LEU A 137 12.22 3.06 -13.54
CA LEU A 137 12.45 2.65 -12.15
C LEU A 137 13.05 3.78 -11.31
N ALA A 138 14.02 4.52 -11.88
CA ALA A 138 14.60 5.68 -11.22
C ALA A 138 13.53 6.75 -10.96
N ALA A 139 12.73 7.11 -11.95
CA ALA A 139 11.65 8.09 -11.81
C ALA A 139 10.62 7.65 -10.76
N PHE A 140 10.22 6.37 -10.76
CA PHE A 140 9.31 5.81 -9.78
C PHE A 140 9.86 5.89 -8.35
N ILE A 141 11.09 5.46 -8.11
CA ILE A 141 11.72 5.49 -6.79
C ILE A 141 11.96 6.93 -6.32
N GLU A 142 12.37 7.82 -7.22
CA GLU A 142 12.67 9.22 -6.89
C GLU A 142 11.40 10.03 -6.60
N TRP A 143 10.28 9.68 -7.20
CA TRP A 143 9.01 10.32 -6.88
C TRP A 143 8.61 10.10 -5.41
N TRP A 144 8.88 8.91 -4.86
CA TRP A 144 8.58 8.59 -3.47
C TRP A 144 9.63 9.09 -2.48
N ASN A 145 10.90 9.17 -2.88
CA ASN A 145 12.03 9.32 -1.96
C ASN A 145 12.91 10.54 -2.28
N GLY A 146 12.51 11.35 -3.25
CA GLY A 146 13.21 12.55 -3.70
C GLY A 146 14.36 12.27 -4.69
N PRO A 147 14.87 13.34 -5.32
CA PRO A 147 15.87 13.25 -6.38
C PRO A 147 17.12 12.47 -5.98
N GLY A 148 17.65 11.65 -6.88
CA GLY A 148 18.84 10.84 -6.69
C GLY A 148 18.65 9.62 -5.77
N ALA A 149 17.41 9.34 -5.32
CA ALA A 149 17.16 8.18 -4.46
C ALA A 149 17.55 6.87 -5.13
N TRP A 150 17.29 6.71 -6.43
CA TRP A 150 17.66 5.51 -7.17
C TRP A 150 19.18 5.25 -7.15
N THR A 151 19.98 6.27 -7.39
CA THR A 151 21.45 6.13 -7.42
C THR A 151 22.06 5.87 -6.06
N ARG A 152 21.39 6.30 -4.98
CA ARG A 152 21.81 6.01 -3.60
C ARG A 152 21.48 4.57 -3.14
N LEU A 153 20.61 3.85 -3.85
CA LEU A 153 20.32 2.46 -3.52
C LEU A 153 21.54 1.56 -3.79
N PRO A 154 21.80 0.57 -2.91
CA PRO A 154 22.79 -0.48 -3.20
C PRO A 154 22.49 -1.18 -4.51
N GLN A 155 23.53 -1.63 -5.21
CA GLN A 155 23.40 -2.33 -6.49
C GLN A 155 22.48 -3.56 -6.38
N GLU A 156 22.58 -4.32 -5.29
CA GLU A 156 21.74 -5.47 -5.02
C GLU A 156 20.25 -5.07 -4.93
N THR A 157 19.95 -3.97 -4.23
CA THR A 157 18.58 -3.46 -4.12
C THR A 157 18.04 -3.01 -5.49
N ARG A 158 18.86 -2.32 -6.29
CA ARG A 158 18.46 -1.95 -7.67
C ARG A 158 18.22 -3.19 -8.54
N ALA A 159 19.05 -4.22 -8.41
CA ALA A 159 18.87 -5.49 -9.13
C ALA A 159 17.55 -6.18 -8.72
N ALA A 160 17.21 -6.18 -7.42
CA ALA A 160 15.95 -6.71 -6.93
C ALA A 160 14.75 -5.94 -7.49
N PHE A 161 14.80 -4.59 -7.55
CA PHE A 161 13.74 -3.79 -8.18
C PHE A 161 13.61 -4.08 -9.69
N ARG A 162 14.73 -4.24 -10.41
CA ARG A 162 14.68 -4.60 -11.84
C ARG A 162 14.00 -5.95 -12.06
N SER A 163 14.23 -6.94 -11.19
CA SER A 163 13.63 -8.27 -11.36
C SER A 163 12.11 -8.30 -11.20
N VAL A 164 11.52 -7.32 -10.52
CA VAL A 164 10.07 -7.19 -10.32
C VAL A 164 9.50 -5.95 -11.02
N GLY A 165 10.31 -5.25 -11.80
CA GLY A 165 9.97 -3.96 -12.41
C GLY A 165 8.70 -4.03 -13.26
N TRP A 166 8.51 -5.08 -14.06
CA TRP A 166 7.29 -5.27 -14.84
C TRP A 166 6.04 -5.36 -13.96
N LYS A 167 6.10 -6.10 -12.86
CA LYS A 167 4.97 -6.21 -11.92
C LYS A 167 4.64 -4.86 -11.29
N VAL A 168 5.65 -4.13 -10.81
CA VAL A 168 5.48 -2.78 -10.23
C VAL A 168 4.86 -1.83 -11.26
N PHE A 169 5.34 -1.85 -12.50
CA PHE A 169 4.78 -1.05 -13.59
C PHE A 169 3.29 -1.36 -13.81
N GLN A 170 2.91 -2.63 -13.85
CA GLN A 170 1.52 -3.06 -14.01
C GLN A 170 0.64 -2.67 -12.82
N GLU A 171 1.16 -2.72 -11.60
CA GLU A 171 0.47 -2.21 -10.41
C GLU A 171 0.17 -0.71 -10.56
N VAL A 172 1.14 0.06 -10.98
CA VAL A 172 0.97 1.50 -11.20
C VAL A 172 -0.06 1.79 -12.29
N ILE A 173 -0.06 1.04 -13.39
CA ILE A 173 -1.08 1.16 -14.46
C ILE A 173 -2.49 0.92 -13.90
N THR A 174 -2.67 -0.14 -13.13
CA THR A 174 -3.99 -0.48 -12.57
C THR A 174 -4.44 0.54 -11.52
N LEU A 175 -3.52 1.09 -10.71
CA LEU A 175 -3.81 2.18 -9.76
C LEU A 175 -4.20 3.49 -10.47
N ALA A 176 -3.51 3.83 -11.56
CA ALA A 176 -3.83 5.01 -12.36
C ALA A 176 -5.19 4.90 -13.06
N ALA A 177 -5.64 3.67 -13.34
CA ALA A 177 -6.95 3.37 -13.92
C ALA A 177 -8.07 3.27 -12.88
N ASP A 178 -7.75 3.13 -11.58
CA ASP A 178 -8.75 3.03 -10.52
C ASP A 178 -9.61 4.28 -10.43
N ARG A 179 -10.92 4.08 -10.24
CA ARG A 179 -11.93 5.15 -10.13
C ARG A 179 -12.77 4.98 -8.87
N THR A 180 -12.23 4.31 -7.85
CA THR A 180 -12.92 4.16 -6.57
C THR A 180 -13.12 5.52 -5.93
N THR A 181 -14.39 5.95 -5.85
CA THR A 181 -14.73 7.30 -5.43
C THR A 181 -14.75 7.45 -3.90
N ARG A 182 -14.74 8.70 -3.44
CA ARG A 182 -14.96 9.07 -2.04
C ARG A 182 -16.24 8.44 -1.47
N ALA A 183 -17.34 8.49 -2.22
CA ALA A 183 -18.63 7.90 -1.81
C ALA A 183 -18.52 6.37 -1.64
N THR A 184 -17.76 5.71 -2.50
CA THR A 184 -17.52 4.26 -2.38
C THR A 184 -16.71 3.95 -1.11
N TYR A 185 -15.61 4.67 -0.86
CA TYR A 185 -14.83 4.48 0.37
C TYR A 185 -15.64 4.77 1.64
N ALA A 186 -16.58 5.70 1.61
CA ALA A 186 -17.47 6.00 2.74
C ALA A 186 -18.37 4.82 3.17
N THR A 187 -18.47 3.76 2.38
CA THR A 187 -19.20 2.54 2.75
C THR A 187 -18.39 1.59 3.65
N ILE A 188 -17.09 1.81 3.82
CA ILE A 188 -16.25 1.00 4.71
C ILE A 188 -16.60 1.30 6.17
N ALA A 189 -17.29 0.38 6.83
CA ALA A 189 -17.75 0.52 8.22
C ALA A 189 -16.74 0.01 9.27
N ALA A 190 -15.69 -0.70 8.85
CA ALA A 190 -14.67 -1.21 9.76
C ALA A 190 -13.87 -0.06 10.42
N PRO A 191 -13.50 -0.18 11.71
CA PRO A 191 -12.58 0.76 12.34
C PRO A 191 -11.30 0.88 11.54
N THR A 192 -10.91 2.10 11.17
CA THR A 192 -9.80 2.31 10.24
C THR A 192 -8.81 3.34 10.78
N LEU A 193 -7.54 2.98 10.79
CA LEU A 193 -6.41 3.87 11.00
C LEU A 193 -5.74 4.13 9.65
N ILE A 194 -5.74 5.39 9.21
CA ILE A 194 -4.99 5.83 8.05
C ILE A 194 -3.75 6.60 8.55
N LEU A 195 -2.58 6.04 8.33
CA LEU A 195 -1.31 6.66 8.66
C LEU A 195 -0.69 7.27 7.40
N GLY A 196 -0.06 8.42 7.54
CA GLY A 196 0.72 9.05 6.48
C GLY A 196 2.04 9.59 6.98
N GLY A 197 3.02 9.73 6.09
CA GLY A 197 4.24 10.47 6.38
C GLY A 197 4.03 11.97 6.14
N ALA A 198 4.44 12.82 7.10
CA ALA A 198 4.36 14.28 6.93
C ALA A 198 5.22 14.76 5.74
N ASN A 199 6.27 14.01 5.39
CA ASN A 199 7.15 14.28 4.26
C ASN A 199 6.82 13.45 3.00
N SER A 200 5.69 12.73 2.99
CA SER A 200 5.20 12.05 1.79
C SER A 200 4.80 13.05 0.70
N PRO A 201 4.79 12.67 -0.59
CA PRO A 201 4.32 13.54 -1.66
C PRO A 201 2.93 14.14 -1.36
N LEU A 202 2.69 15.37 -1.84
CA LEU A 202 1.40 16.06 -1.63
C LEU A 202 0.20 15.20 -2.06
N THR A 203 0.34 14.49 -3.17
CA THR A 203 -0.67 13.54 -3.67
C THR A 203 -1.08 12.55 -2.59
N GLU A 204 -0.10 11.92 -1.96
CA GLU A 204 -0.34 10.90 -0.95
C GLU A 204 -0.94 11.47 0.34
N ARG A 205 -0.40 12.61 0.79
CA ARG A 205 -0.96 13.30 1.97
C ARG A 205 -2.44 13.67 1.76
N ARG A 206 -2.79 14.11 0.54
CA ARG A 206 -4.18 14.42 0.20
C ARG A 206 -5.07 13.16 0.20
N VAL A 207 -4.55 12.02 -0.26
CA VAL A 207 -5.26 10.72 -0.17
C VAL A 207 -5.52 10.36 1.29
N VAL A 208 -4.53 10.46 2.17
CA VAL A 208 -4.66 10.20 3.62
C VAL A 208 -5.73 11.09 4.25
N GLU A 209 -5.68 12.41 3.99
CA GLU A 209 -6.66 13.38 4.48
C GLU A 209 -8.08 13.03 4.02
N LYS A 210 -8.25 12.75 2.73
CA LYS A 210 -9.57 12.45 2.15
C LYS A 210 -10.14 11.12 2.63
N LEU A 211 -9.31 10.08 2.78
CA LEU A 211 -9.74 8.82 3.38
C LEU A 211 -10.16 9.02 4.83
N GLY A 212 -9.34 9.70 5.63
CA GLY A 212 -9.67 10.00 7.02
C GLY A 212 -10.97 10.77 7.19
N ALA A 213 -11.25 11.72 6.28
CA ALA A 213 -12.48 12.50 6.29
C ALA A 213 -13.72 11.77 5.73
N SER A 214 -13.53 10.66 5.01
CA SER A 214 -14.60 9.99 4.27
C SER A 214 -15.11 8.74 4.95
N LEU A 215 -14.23 7.93 5.55
CA LEU A 215 -14.61 6.69 6.20
C LEU A 215 -15.27 6.99 7.56
N PRO A 216 -16.44 6.42 7.86
CA PRO A 216 -17.24 6.81 9.04
C PRO A 216 -16.59 6.48 10.39
N ARG A 217 -15.65 5.55 10.42
CA ARG A 217 -14.93 5.14 11.64
C ARG A 217 -13.43 5.22 11.46
N ALA A 218 -12.96 6.19 10.66
CA ALA A 218 -11.54 6.42 10.46
C ALA A 218 -10.96 7.49 11.37
N ARG A 219 -9.69 7.33 11.71
CA ARG A 219 -8.80 8.42 12.12
C ARG A 219 -7.62 8.47 11.17
N ALA A 220 -7.20 9.67 10.81
CA ALA A 220 -6.01 9.91 10.00
C ALA A 220 -4.94 10.58 10.86
N GLU A 221 -3.71 10.10 10.76
CA GLU A 221 -2.56 10.61 11.52
C GLU A 221 -1.35 10.74 10.61
N PHE A 222 -0.62 11.86 10.75
CA PHE A 222 0.65 12.06 10.07
C PHE A 222 1.81 11.89 11.04
N LEU A 223 2.75 11.01 10.69
CA LEU A 223 3.97 10.83 11.47
C LEU A 223 4.99 11.92 11.09
N PRO A 224 5.47 12.71 12.08
CA PRO A 224 6.51 13.71 11.85
C PRO A 224 7.76 13.05 11.25
N ASP A 225 8.45 13.78 10.38
CA ASP A 225 9.73 13.39 9.76
C ASP A 225 9.69 12.11 8.89
N ALA A 226 8.59 11.36 8.89
CA ALA A 226 8.38 10.20 8.05
C ALA A 226 7.92 10.61 6.64
N GLY A 227 8.38 9.87 5.63
CA GLY A 227 7.87 9.92 4.26
C GLY A 227 7.16 8.62 3.90
N HIS A 228 6.95 8.40 2.60
CA HIS A 228 6.26 7.21 2.09
C HIS A 228 6.84 5.88 2.61
N MET A 229 8.15 5.83 2.83
CA MET A 229 8.82 4.63 3.35
C MET A 229 8.82 4.53 4.89
N GLY A 230 7.92 5.26 5.58
CA GLY A 230 7.79 5.26 7.04
C GLY A 230 7.77 3.87 7.69
N PRO A 231 7.05 2.86 7.16
CA PRO A 231 7.09 1.51 7.71
C PRO A 231 8.47 0.86 7.77
N ILE A 232 9.44 1.36 6.99
CA ILE A 232 10.83 0.91 6.97
C ILE A 232 11.73 1.86 7.76
N THR A 233 11.64 3.16 7.47
CA THR A 233 12.53 4.19 8.04
C THR A 233 12.17 4.59 9.46
N HIS A 234 10.90 4.52 9.81
CA HIS A 234 10.32 4.89 11.12
C HIS A 234 9.52 3.72 11.72
N ALA A 235 9.96 2.48 11.45
CA ALA A 235 9.26 1.26 11.85
C ALA A 235 8.81 1.22 13.33
N PRO A 236 9.57 1.68 14.33
CA PRO A 236 9.10 1.67 15.72
C PRO A 236 7.83 2.50 15.93
N LEU A 237 7.73 3.69 15.35
CA LEU A 237 6.55 4.57 15.48
C LEU A 237 5.35 4.00 14.72
N VAL A 238 5.55 3.59 13.48
CA VAL A 238 4.51 2.98 12.65
C VAL A 238 3.97 1.71 13.29
N ASN A 239 4.85 0.83 13.75
CA ASN A 239 4.46 -0.44 14.36
C ASN A 239 3.71 -0.24 15.68
N ALA A 240 4.09 0.76 16.49
CA ALA A 240 3.40 1.08 17.73
C ALA A 240 1.96 1.55 17.46
N ALA A 241 1.77 2.48 16.52
CA ALA A 241 0.45 3.00 16.16
C ALA A 241 -0.46 1.89 15.59
N ILE A 242 0.08 1.03 14.71
CA ILE A 242 -0.65 -0.12 14.16
C ILE A 242 -1.05 -1.10 15.29
N ALA A 243 -0.10 -1.49 16.14
CA ALA A 243 -0.37 -2.45 17.23
C ALA A 243 -1.41 -1.92 18.22
N GLU A 244 -1.36 -0.63 18.57
CA GLU A 244 -2.35 0.02 19.40
C GLU A 244 -3.75 -0.05 18.76
N HIS A 245 -3.87 0.30 17.47
CA HIS A 245 -5.12 0.24 16.75
C HIS A 245 -5.71 -1.18 16.69
N LEU A 246 -4.87 -2.19 16.42
CA LEU A 246 -5.30 -3.59 16.39
C LEU A 246 -5.81 -4.04 17.75
N ARG A 247 -5.08 -3.73 18.84
CA ARG A 247 -5.49 -4.08 20.21
C ARG A 247 -6.80 -3.43 20.62
N ALA A 248 -7.02 -2.17 20.25
CA ALA A 248 -8.24 -1.43 20.55
C ALA A 248 -9.49 -2.00 19.82
N ASN A 249 -9.30 -2.83 18.79
CA ASN A 249 -10.37 -3.41 17.98
C ASN A 249 -10.43 -4.96 18.08
N ARG A 250 -9.84 -5.54 19.11
CA ARG A 250 -10.02 -6.95 19.46
C ARG A 250 -11.42 -7.18 20.03
N THR A 251 -11.98 -8.40 19.78
CA THR A 251 -13.31 -8.82 20.27
C THR A 251 -13.23 -9.99 21.26
#